data_79c521ebfb11d636b0eda84e2f97cf08
#
_entry.id   79c521ebfb11d636b0eda84e2f97cf08
#
_cell.length_a   1.000
_cell.length_b   1.000
_cell.length_c   1.000
_cell.angle_alpha   90.00
_cell.angle_beta   90.00
_cell.angle_gamma   90.00
#
_symmetry.space_group_name_H-M   'P 1'
#
loop_
_entity.id
_entity.type
_entity.pdbx_description
1 polymer ?
#
loop_
_entity_poly.entity_id
_entity_poly.type
_entity_poly.pdbx_seq_one_letter_code
_entity_poly.pdbx_strand_id
1 'polypeptide(L)'
;SYASSSEGIARVKETRAMVQSLQEVGLRVVLDVVYNHTTSSGIWEKSVFDKLVPGYYHRYNEVSGTIERSTCCENTATEHVMMDKFVSDSLVILARDFGYDSFRFDVMGHIPKSSILAAREAVQAVDPDNYFYGEGWDFGEVANNRLFTQAKQADMAGSEVGTFNDRIREAVRGGAMFSNNPTDGNLADQDT
;
A
#
# COMPACT_ATOMS: atom_id res chain seq x y z
N SER A 1 2.95 14.07 -14.51
CA SER A 1 3.59 14.73 -13.36
C SER A 1 2.82 16.00 -13.04
N TYR A 2 2.57 16.26 -11.78
CA TYR A 2 1.92 17.50 -11.29
C TYR A 2 2.95 18.61 -11.01
N ALA A 3 4.25 18.34 -11.21
CA ALA A 3 5.30 19.33 -11.02
C ALA A 3 5.51 20.16 -12.29
N SER A 4 5.82 21.44 -12.12
CA SER A 4 6.10 22.41 -13.20
C SER A 4 7.45 22.16 -13.89
N SER A 5 8.36 21.44 -13.21
CA SER A 5 9.72 21.15 -13.67
C SER A 5 10.04 19.65 -13.59
N SER A 6 10.97 19.20 -14.42
CA SER A 6 11.56 17.86 -14.33
C SER A 6 12.70 17.78 -13.29
N GLU A 7 13.16 18.91 -12.77
CA GLU A 7 14.24 18.97 -11.79
C GLU A 7 13.79 18.44 -10.41
N GLY A 8 14.58 17.57 -9.79
CA GLY A 8 14.20 16.86 -8.56
C GLY A 8 13.94 17.79 -7.37
N ILE A 9 14.78 18.81 -7.18
CA ILE A 9 14.63 19.80 -6.08
C ILE A 9 13.34 20.62 -6.24
N ALA A 10 13.02 21.04 -7.46
CA ALA A 10 11.77 21.74 -7.75
C ALA A 10 10.56 20.89 -7.39
N ARG A 11 10.57 19.62 -7.79
CA ARG A 11 9.47 18.66 -7.47
C ARG A 11 9.26 18.48 -5.98
N VAL A 12 10.34 18.36 -5.20
CA VAL A 12 10.25 18.25 -3.73
C VAL A 12 9.64 19.49 -3.12
N LYS A 13 10.09 20.69 -3.54
CA LYS A 13 9.55 21.95 -3.05
C LYS A 13 8.07 22.13 -3.41
N GLU A 14 7.69 21.83 -4.64
CA GLU A 14 6.31 21.95 -5.11
C GLU A 14 5.39 20.96 -4.38
N THR A 15 5.82 19.73 -4.12
CA THR A 15 5.05 18.74 -3.37
C THR A 15 4.80 19.24 -1.93
N ARG A 16 5.84 19.75 -1.26
CA ARG A 16 5.70 20.32 0.10
C ARG A 16 4.75 21.53 0.11
N ALA A 17 4.90 22.43 -0.87
CA ALA A 17 4.02 23.59 -1.00
C ALA A 17 2.55 23.19 -1.26
N MET A 18 2.32 22.15 -2.06
CA MET A 18 0.99 21.61 -2.29
C MET A 18 0.36 21.09 -0.98
N VAL A 19 1.10 20.25 -0.23
CA VAL A 19 0.63 19.71 1.05
C VAL A 19 0.29 20.85 2.01
N GLN A 20 1.20 21.81 2.19
CA GLN A 20 0.98 22.98 3.06
C GLN A 20 -0.24 23.79 2.66
N SER A 21 -0.41 24.07 1.35
CA SER A 21 -1.54 24.85 0.86
C SER A 21 -2.90 24.18 1.10
N LEU A 22 -2.94 22.84 1.03
CA LEU A 22 -4.15 22.08 1.34
C LEU A 22 -4.45 22.08 2.84
N GLN A 23 -3.41 21.98 3.67
CA GLN A 23 -3.55 22.04 5.12
C GLN A 23 -4.00 23.44 5.60
N GLU A 24 -3.52 24.52 4.98
CA GLU A 24 -3.93 25.89 5.29
C GLU A 24 -5.44 26.15 5.09
N VAL A 25 -6.09 25.39 4.21
CA VAL A 25 -7.55 25.44 4.03
C VAL A 25 -8.30 24.37 4.86
N GLY A 26 -7.63 23.71 5.80
CA GLY A 26 -8.22 22.75 6.74
C GLY A 26 -8.38 21.33 6.21
N LEU A 27 -7.69 20.97 5.13
CA LEU A 27 -7.70 19.60 4.60
C LEU A 27 -6.54 18.79 5.17
N ARG A 28 -6.76 17.51 5.43
CA ARG A 28 -5.69 16.54 5.67
C ARG A 28 -5.30 15.89 4.35
N VAL A 29 -4.00 15.73 4.15
CA VAL A 29 -3.46 15.22 2.88
C VAL A 29 -3.00 13.79 3.05
N VAL A 30 -3.64 12.89 2.30
CA VAL A 30 -3.31 11.46 2.28
C VAL A 30 -2.41 11.15 1.09
N LEU A 31 -1.30 10.46 1.33
CA LEU A 31 -0.48 9.92 0.25
C LEU A 31 -0.89 8.48 -0.04
N ASP A 32 -1.23 8.21 -1.30
CA ASP A 32 -1.44 6.85 -1.79
C ASP A 32 -0.09 6.21 -2.09
N VAL A 33 0.25 5.13 -1.37
CA VAL A 33 1.56 4.48 -1.44
C VAL A 33 1.47 3.07 -1.99
N VAL A 34 2.42 2.71 -2.84
CA VAL A 34 2.54 1.39 -3.45
C VAL A 34 3.87 0.77 -3.03
N TYR A 35 3.83 -0.13 -2.05
CA TYR A 35 4.99 -0.88 -1.57
C TYR A 35 4.91 -2.36 -1.89
N ASN A 36 3.75 -2.86 -2.28
CA ASN A 36 3.50 -4.27 -2.54
C ASN A 36 4.13 -4.77 -3.86
N HIS A 37 4.46 -3.88 -4.78
CA HIS A 37 5.10 -4.24 -6.06
C HIS A 37 5.94 -3.09 -6.62
N THR A 38 6.76 -3.42 -7.62
CA THR A 38 7.47 -2.46 -8.47
C THR A 38 7.16 -2.72 -9.94
N THR A 39 7.34 -1.72 -10.77
CA THR A 39 7.10 -1.83 -12.22
C THR A 39 8.09 -2.72 -12.94
N SER A 40 9.23 -3.05 -12.31
CA SER A 40 10.33 -3.74 -12.97
C SER A 40 11.31 -4.33 -11.97
N SER A 41 11.94 -5.44 -12.36
CA SER A 41 12.95 -6.19 -11.60
C SER A 41 14.20 -6.45 -12.45
N GLY A 42 15.18 -7.15 -11.90
CA GLY A 42 16.40 -7.55 -12.60
C GLY A 42 17.18 -6.37 -13.15
N ILE A 43 17.68 -6.50 -14.37
CA ILE A 43 18.53 -5.50 -15.05
C ILE A 43 17.75 -4.48 -15.90
N TRP A 44 16.42 -4.57 -15.93
CA TRP A 44 15.60 -3.68 -16.74
C TRP A 44 15.79 -2.21 -16.36
N GLU A 45 15.56 -1.32 -17.32
CA GLU A 45 15.86 0.12 -17.18
C GLU A 45 15.24 0.72 -15.91
N LYS A 46 13.96 0.39 -15.63
CA LYS A 46 13.21 0.93 -14.50
C LYS A 46 13.40 0.15 -13.20
N SER A 47 14.19 -0.93 -13.19
CA SER A 47 14.51 -1.65 -11.97
C SER A 47 15.42 -0.82 -11.08
N VAL A 48 15.14 -0.81 -9.78
CA VAL A 48 15.94 -0.15 -8.76
C VAL A 48 16.49 -1.17 -7.77
N PHE A 49 15.63 -1.93 -7.13
CA PHE A 49 15.99 -2.82 -6.03
C PHE A 49 16.97 -3.92 -6.43
N ASP A 50 16.75 -4.58 -7.56
CA ASP A 50 17.66 -5.65 -8.02
C ASP A 50 19.00 -5.12 -8.53
N LYS A 51 19.11 -3.82 -8.83
CA LYS A 51 20.41 -3.18 -9.12
C LYS A 51 21.18 -2.84 -7.86
N LEU A 52 20.52 -2.77 -6.70
CA LEU A 52 21.15 -2.60 -5.39
C LEU A 52 21.58 -3.95 -4.82
N VAL A 53 20.62 -4.87 -4.65
CA VAL A 53 20.86 -6.23 -4.15
C VAL A 53 20.02 -7.21 -4.98
N PRO A 54 20.60 -7.87 -5.98
CA PRO A 54 19.89 -8.80 -6.84
C PRO A 54 19.19 -9.90 -6.05
N GLY A 55 17.92 -10.14 -6.37
CA GLY A 55 17.13 -11.22 -5.80
C GLY A 55 16.72 -11.10 -4.33
N TYR A 56 16.90 -9.91 -3.71
CA TYR A 56 16.56 -9.73 -2.29
C TYR A 56 15.19 -9.09 -2.04
N TYR A 57 14.85 -8.06 -2.78
CA TYR A 57 13.69 -7.21 -2.47
C TYR A 57 12.38 -7.67 -3.10
N HIS A 58 12.44 -8.60 -4.07
CA HIS A 58 11.26 -9.17 -4.70
C HIS A 58 10.93 -10.54 -4.12
N ARG A 59 9.65 -10.88 -4.12
CA ARG A 59 9.15 -12.17 -3.64
C ARG A 59 9.25 -13.20 -4.76
N TYR A 60 10.02 -14.24 -4.51
CA TYR A 60 10.23 -15.34 -5.45
C TYR A 60 9.35 -16.53 -5.10
N ASN A 61 8.76 -17.12 -6.13
CA ASN A 61 8.13 -18.41 -6.01
C ASN A 61 9.19 -19.49 -5.79
N GLU A 62 9.07 -20.25 -4.70
CA GLU A 62 10.07 -21.24 -4.29
C GLU A 62 10.20 -22.41 -5.28
N VAL A 63 9.14 -22.72 -6.04
CA VAL A 63 9.11 -23.86 -6.98
C VAL A 63 9.64 -23.44 -8.35
N SER A 64 9.16 -22.32 -8.88
CA SER A 64 9.52 -21.87 -10.23
C SER A 64 10.79 -21.01 -10.26
N GLY A 65 11.19 -20.43 -9.12
CA GLY A 65 12.30 -19.47 -9.04
C GLY A 65 12.02 -18.14 -9.74
N THR A 66 10.77 -17.88 -10.11
CA THR A 66 10.35 -16.62 -10.74
C THR A 66 9.75 -15.68 -9.71
N ILE A 67 9.77 -14.37 -9.99
CA ILE A 67 9.13 -13.37 -9.13
C ILE A 67 7.62 -13.54 -9.18
N GLU A 68 6.97 -13.48 -8.01
CA GLU A 68 5.51 -13.47 -7.88
C GLU A 68 4.90 -12.21 -8.48
N ARG A 69 3.74 -12.38 -9.14
CA ARG A 69 3.04 -11.32 -9.89
C ARG A 69 1.53 -11.36 -9.69
N SER A 70 1.09 -11.75 -8.52
CA SER A 70 -0.35 -11.82 -8.22
C SER A 70 -1.04 -10.46 -8.15
N THR A 71 -0.26 -9.38 -8.00
CA THR A 71 -0.71 -8.00 -8.18
C THR A 71 -0.64 -7.59 -9.67
N CYS A 72 -0.32 -6.36 -9.99
CA CYS A 72 -0.13 -5.98 -11.39
C CYS A 72 1.25 -6.36 -11.93
N CYS A 73 2.25 -6.43 -11.07
CA CYS A 73 3.65 -6.30 -11.50
C CYS A 73 4.58 -7.18 -10.63
N GLU A 74 5.82 -6.75 -10.41
CA GLU A 74 6.84 -7.51 -9.68
C GLU A 74 6.63 -7.38 -8.16
N ASN A 75 6.07 -8.39 -7.50
CA ASN A 75 5.75 -8.32 -6.08
C ASN A 75 7.01 -8.20 -5.21
N THR A 76 6.96 -7.29 -4.26
CA THR A 76 8.05 -7.09 -3.29
C THR A 76 7.92 -8.03 -2.10
N ALA A 77 9.05 -8.46 -1.55
CA ALA A 77 9.13 -9.26 -0.33
C ALA A 77 9.14 -8.34 0.90
N THR A 78 7.99 -7.77 1.24
CA THR A 78 7.83 -6.84 2.38
C THR A 78 8.08 -7.50 3.74
N GLU A 79 8.13 -8.83 3.79
CA GLU A 79 8.55 -9.64 4.94
C GLU A 79 10.06 -9.68 5.14
N HIS A 80 10.87 -9.27 4.16
CA HIS A 80 12.32 -9.21 4.29
C HIS A 80 12.74 -7.96 5.06
N VAL A 81 13.66 -8.12 6.02
CA VAL A 81 14.08 -7.09 6.98
C VAL A 81 14.43 -5.75 6.34
N MET A 82 15.19 -5.75 5.24
CA MET A 82 15.60 -4.50 4.60
C MET A 82 14.47 -3.88 3.75
N MET A 83 13.54 -4.69 3.23
CA MET A 83 12.35 -4.14 2.56
C MET A 83 11.38 -3.54 3.57
N ASP A 84 11.14 -4.21 4.69
CA ASP A 84 10.35 -3.71 5.81
C ASP A 84 10.92 -2.39 6.36
N LYS A 85 12.23 -2.35 6.58
CA LYS A 85 12.93 -1.11 6.98
C LYS A 85 12.78 0.00 5.94
N PHE A 86 12.91 -0.30 4.66
CA PHE A 86 12.72 0.67 3.58
C PHE A 86 11.30 1.27 3.62
N VAL A 87 10.28 0.44 3.80
CA VAL A 87 8.88 0.90 3.92
C VAL A 87 8.74 1.84 5.12
N SER A 88 9.17 1.40 6.29
CA SER A 88 9.05 2.19 7.53
C SER A 88 9.81 3.52 7.45
N ASP A 89 11.08 3.50 7.05
CA ASP A 89 11.91 4.71 6.95
C ASP A 89 11.35 5.72 5.93
N SER A 90 10.85 5.23 4.79
CA SER A 90 10.28 6.11 3.77
C SER A 90 8.98 6.78 4.24
N LEU A 91 8.11 6.07 4.96
CA LEU A 91 6.89 6.62 5.55
C LEU A 91 7.20 7.70 6.59
N VAL A 92 8.21 7.47 7.46
CA VAL A 92 8.67 8.47 8.44
C VAL A 92 9.16 9.73 7.74
N ILE A 93 9.94 9.61 6.67
CA ILE A 93 10.42 10.76 5.87
C ILE A 93 9.24 11.50 5.24
N LEU A 94 8.28 10.78 4.67
CA LEU A 94 7.11 11.37 4.01
C LEU A 94 6.20 12.11 5.01
N ALA A 95 6.02 11.59 6.21
CA ALA A 95 5.27 12.27 7.27
C ALA A 95 6.06 13.49 7.79
N ARG A 96 7.30 13.29 8.21
CA ARG A 96 8.12 14.33 8.87
C ARG A 96 8.55 15.46 7.93
N ASP A 97 9.05 15.10 6.74
CA ASP A 97 9.73 16.06 5.86
C ASP A 97 8.81 16.60 4.76
N PHE A 98 7.75 15.87 4.39
CA PHE A 98 6.78 16.29 3.39
C PHE A 98 5.44 16.72 4.01
N GLY A 99 5.16 16.33 5.26
CA GLY A 99 3.98 16.74 6.00
C GLY A 99 2.70 15.99 5.62
N TYR A 100 2.79 14.79 5.07
CA TYR A 100 1.60 13.99 4.79
C TYR A 100 0.93 13.53 6.08
N ASP A 101 -0.37 13.79 6.21
CA ASP A 101 -1.17 13.51 7.41
C ASP A 101 -1.64 12.06 7.53
N SER A 102 -1.59 11.30 6.45
CA SER A 102 -2.07 9.91 6.40
C SER A 102 -1.49 9.17 5.21
N PHE A 103 -1.56 7.84 5.28
CA PHE A 103 -1.15 6.96 4.18
C PHE A 103 -2.26 5.97 3.82
N ARG A 104 -2.57 5.90 2.53
CA ARG A 104 -3.40 4.84 1.95
C ARG A 104 -2.49 3.82 1.29
N PHE A 105 -2.58 2.56 1.71
CA PHE A 105 -1.75 1.48 1.16
C PHE A 105 -2.49 0.75 0.05
N ASP A 106 -1.94 0.81 -1.15
CA ASP A 106 -2.32 -0.07 -2.25
C ASP A 106 -2.01 -1.51 -1.86
N VAL A 107 -2.96 -2.42 -2.09
CA VAL A 107 -2.85 -3.86 -1.79
C VAL A 107 -2.14 -4.14 -0.44
N MET A 108 -2.60 -3.49 0.62
CA MET A 108 -2.05 -3.62 1.99
C MET A 108 -2.00 -5.08 2.47
N GLY A 109 -2.92 -5.92 1.99
CA GLY A 109 -2.96 -7.35 2.31
C GLY A 109 -1.72 -8.16 1.87
N HIS A 110 -0.86 -7.60 1.02
CA HIS A 110 0.43 -8.21 0.63
C HIS A 110 1.60 -7.84 1.55
N ILE A 111 1.33 -7.06 2.60
CA ILE A 111 2.31 -6.63 3.61
C ILE A 111 2.01 -7.34 4.92
N PRO A 112 3.03 -7.79 5.69
CA PRO A 112 2.81 -8.34 7.02
C PRO A 112 2.09 -7.35 7.95
N LYS A 113 1.14 -7.83 8.74
CA LYS A 113 0.47 -7.02 9.76
C LYS A 113 1.48 -6.37 10.73
N SER A 114 2.49 -7.13 11.16
CA SER A 114 3.56 -6.62 12.04
C SER A 114 4.29 -5.43 11.43
N SER A 115 4.58 -5.45 10.13
CA SER A 115 5.26 -4.38 9.41
C SER A 115 4.41 -3.10 9.35
N ILE A 116 3.11 -3.23 9.05
CA ILE A 116 2.18 -2.08 9.06
C ILE A 116 2.08 -1.46 10.45
N LEU A 117 1.99 -2.28 11.51
CA LEU A 117 1.89 -1.78 12.89
C LEU A 117 3.19 -1.10 13.34
N ALA A 118 4.35 -1.70 13.05
CA ALA A 118 5.65 -1.11 13.37
C ALA A 118 5.90 0.20 12.60
N ALA A 119 5.56 0.24 11.31
CA ALA A 119 5.66 1.46 10.51
C ALA A 119 4.72 2.56 11.03
N ARG A 120 3.49 2.22 11.44
CA ARG A 120 2.56 3.16 12.06
C ARG A 120 3.13 3.74 13.35
N GLU A 121 3.65 2.90 14.24
CA GLU A 121 4.29 3.35 15.48
C GLU A 121 5.46 4.31 15.21
N ALA A 122 6.32 3.97 14.25
CA ALA A 122 7.44 4.82 13.86
C ALA A 122 7.00 6.18 13.29
N VAL A 123 5.94 6.21 12.47
CA VAL A 123 5.37 7.44 11.93
C VAL A 123 4.69 8.26 13.03
N GLN A 124 3.94 7.62 13.94
CA GLN A 124 3.27 8.32 15.04
C GLN A 124 4.24 8.89 16.09
N ALA A 125 5.48 8.40 16.12
CA ALA A 125 6.53 9.02 16.93
C ALA A 125 6.94 10.42 16.42
N VAL A 126 6.68 10.74 15.14
CA VAL A 126 6.96 12.05 14.53
C VAL A 126 5.70 12.87 14.22
N ASP A 127 4.57 12.20 14.01
CA ASP A 127 3.25 12.78 13.78
C ASP A 127 2.17 11.91 14.44
N PRO A 128 1.79 12.20 15.71
CA PRO A 128 0.87 11.35 16.48
C PRO A 128 -0.52 11.18 15.87
N ASP A 129 -0.96 12.14 15.06
CA ASP A 129 -2.28 12.12 14.41
C ASP A 129 -2.29 11.42 13.06
N ASN A 130 -1.15 10.88 12.62
CA ASN A 130 -1.05 10.22 11.33
C ASN A 130 -1.88 8.94 11.31
N TYR A 131 -2.69 8.77 10.25
CA TYR A 131 -3.61 7.66 10.11
C TYR A 131 -3.23 6.74 8.95
N PHE A 132 -3.33 5.43 9.18
CA PHE A 132 -3.06 4.40 8.18
C PHE A 132 -4.34 3.69 7.79
N TYR A 133 -4.54 3.46 6.48
CA TYR A 133 -5.59 2.60 5.96
C TYR A 133 -5.20 2.04 4.59
N GLY A 134 -5.90 1.01 4.12
CA GLY A 134 -5.57 0.47 2.81
C GLY A 134 -6.44 -0.69 2.36
N GLU A 135 -6.02 -1.28 1.26
CA GLU A 135 -6.66 -2.42 0.62
C GLU A 135 -6.24 -3.74 1.29
N GLY A 136 -7.00 -4.13 2.30
CA GLY A 136 -6.75 -5.37 3.05
C GLY A 136 -7.32 -6.62 2.37
N TRP A 137 -7.03 -6.82 1.08
CA TRP A 137 -7.53 -7.96 0.32
C TRP A 137 -6.74 -9.23 0.57
N ASP A 138 -7.42 -10.39 0.54
CA ASP A 138 -6.86 -11.73 0.77
C ASP A 138 -6.76 -12.49 -0.55
N PHE A 139 -5.64 -12.40 -1.26
CA PHE A 139 -5.43 -13.06 -2.54
C PHE A 139 -3.94 -13.29 -2.85
N GLY A 140 -3.68 -13.98 -3.95
CA GLY A 140 -2.34 -14.20 -4.47
C GLY A 140 -1.51 -15.21 -3.65
N GLU A 141 -0.20 -15.10 -3.73
CA GLU A 141 0.74 -16.00 -3.07
C GLU A 141 0.72 -15.91 -1.53
N VAL A 142 0.23 -14.81 -0.99
CA VAL A 142 0.13 -14.58 0.46
C VAL A 142 -1.22 -14.97 1.05
N ALA A 143 -2.19 -15.34 0.21
CA ALA A 143 -3.56 -15.63 0.61
C ALA A 143 -3.65 -16.60 1.79
N ASN A 144 -4.64 -16.37 2.66
CA ASN A 144 -4.89 -17.18 3.86
C ASN A 144 -3.72 -17.19 4.85
N ASN A 145 -2.97 -16.09 4.92
CA ASN A 145 -1.80 -15.97 5.82
C ASN A 145 -0.71 -17.02 5.57
N ARG A 146 -0.55 -17.47 4.32
CA ARG A 146 0.36 -18.59 3.99
C ARG A 146 1.82 -18.31 4.29
N LEU A 147 2.28 -17.08 4.10
CA LEU A 147 3.67 -16.69 4.34
C LEU A 147 3.86 -15.95 5.68
N PHE A 148 2.87 -15.17 6.06
CA PHE A 148 2.86 -14.35 7.28
C PHE A 148 1.41 -13.95 7.60
N THR A 149 1.16 -13.43 8.79
CA THR A 149 -0.12 -12.78 9.10
C THR A 149 -0.25 -11.52 8.26
N GLN A 150 -1.18 -11.50 7.33
CA GLN A 150 -1.39 -10.41 6.39
C GLN A 150 -2.00 -9.18 7.09
N ALA A 151 -1.71 -7.98 6.58
CA ALA A 151 -2.47 -6.77 6.91
C ALA A 151 -3.79 -6.73 6.13
N LYS A 152 -4.60 -7.80 6.25
CA LYS A 152 -5.88 -7.94 5.58
C LYS A 152 -7.06 -7.55 6.48
N GLN A 153 -8.20 -7.28 5.87
CA GLN A 153 -9.41 -6.77 6.52
C GLN A 153 -9.75 -7.54 7.82
N ALA A 154 -9.79 -8.87 7.78
CA ALA A 154 -10.15 -9.68 8.94
C ALA A 154 -9.11 -9.60 10.07
N ASP A 155 -7.82 -9.52 9.73
CA ASP A 155 -6.72 -9.57 10.71
C ASP A 155 -6.39 -8.18 11.29
N MET A 156 -6.83 -7.09 10.64
CA MET A 156 -6.59 -5.73 11.12
C MET A 156 -7.60 -5.25 12.16
N ALA A 157 -8.62 -6.03 12.48
CA ALA A 157 -9.59 -5.67 13.51
C ALA A 157 -8.91 -5.34 14.85
N GLY A 158 -9.27 -4.21 15.46
CA GLY A 158 -8.72 -3.74 16.73
C GLY A 158 -7.32 -3.11 16.66
N SER A 159 -6.75 -2.93 15.45
CA SER A 159 -5.41 -2.35 15.27
C SER A 159 -5.40 -0.84 15.07
N GLU A 160 -6.55 -0.20 14.98
CA GLU A 160 -6.71 1.22 14.60
C GLU A 160 -6.18 1.56 13.19
N VAL A 161 -5.90 0.56 12.38
CA VAL A 161 -5.59 0.72 10.95
C VAL A 161 -6.85 0.41 10.15
N GLY A 162 -7.27 1.34 9.30
CA GLY A 162 -8.47 1.20 8.49
C GLY A 162 -8.29 0.23 7.32
N THR A 163 -9.38 -0.42 6.91
CA THR A 163 -9.42 -1.19 5.68
C THR A 163 -10.64 -0.83 4.85
N PHE A 164 -10.52 -0.90 3.54
CA PHE A 164 -11.69 -0.81 2.68
C PHE A 164 -12.65 -1.96 2.95
N ASN A 165 -13.95 -1.66 2.88
CA ASN A 165 -15.00 -2.64 3.09
C ASN A 165 -15.65 -3.00 1.75
N ASP A 166 -15.35 -4.18 1.25
CA ASP A 166 -15.88 -4.71 -0.01
C ASP A 166 -17.39 -4.96 0.08
N ARG A 167 -17.90 -5.48 1.20
CA ARG A 167 -19.33 -5.79 1.38
C ARG A 167 -20.19 -4.51 1.30
N ILE A 168 -19.78 -3.44 1.99
CA ILE A 168 -20.50 -2.16 1.91
C ILE A 168 -20.40 -1.60 0.48
N ARG A 169 -19.22 -1.62 -0.12
CA ARG A 169 -19.00 -1.17 -1.49
C ARG A 169 -19.91 -1.91 -2.47
N GLU A 170 -19.94 -3.23 -2.39
CA GLU A 170 -20.72 -4.08 -3.28
C GLU A 170 -22.23 -3.96 -3.05
N ALA A 171 -22.67 -3.84 -1.81
CA ALA A 171 -24.05 -3.57 -1.49
C ALA A 171 -24.54 -2.23 -2.07
N VAL A 172 -23.76 -1.16 -1.92
CA VAL A 172 -24.12 0.17 -2.45
C VAL A 172 -24.06 0.20 -3.97
N ARG A 173 -23.05 -0.43 -4.56
CA ARG A 173 -22.86 -0.48 -6.01
C ARG A 173 -23.88 -1.39 -6.71
N GLY A 174 -24.35 -2.44 -6.07
CA GLY A 174 -25.21 -3.47 -6.66
C GLY A 174 -24.43 -4.52 -7.42
N GLY A 175 -23.43 -5.15 -6.78
CA GLY A 175 -22.68 -6.27 -7.33
C GLY A 175 -21.19 -6.25 -7.06
N ALA A 176 -20.56 -7.42 -7.14
CA ALA A 176 -19.12 -7.59 -6.98
C ALA A 176 -18.36 -6.78 -8.02
N MET A 177 -17.22 -6.19 -7.62
CA MET A 177 -16.44 -5.24 -8.44
C MET A 177 -16.00 -5.83 -9.78
N PHE A 178 -15.72 -7.13 -9.80
CA PHE A 178 -15.25 -7.87 -10.98
C PHE A 178 -16.30 -8.82 -11.56
N SER A 179 -17.55 -8.77 -11.08
CA SER A 179 -18.63 -9.54 -11.66
C SER A 179 -19.13 -8.88 -12.95
N ASN A 180 -19.21 -9.68 -14.01
CA ASN A 180 -19.84 -9.29 -15.26
C ASN A 180 -21.36 -9.55 -15.27
N ASN A 181 -21.91 -10.11 -14.18
CA ASN A 181 -23.32 -10.41 -14.04
C ASN A 181 -24.06 -9.21 -13.42
N PRO A 182 -24.94 -8.51 -14.15
CA PRO A 182 -25.66 -7.35 -13.61
C PRO A 182 -26.65 -7.70 -12.49
N THR A 183 -26.93 -8.97 -12.24
CA THR A 183 -27.77 -9.46 -11.16
C THR A 183 -27.02 -9.82 -9.89
N ASP A 184 -25.68 -9.91 -9.94
CA ASP A 184 -24.84 -10.19 -8.77
C ASP A 184 -24.74 -8.96 -7.88
N GLY A 185 -25.79 -8.65 -7.16
CA GLY A 185 -25.77 -7.55 -6.20
C GLY A 185 -26.99 -6.66 -6.24
N ASN A 186 -28.07 -7.15 -6.75
CA ASN A 186 -29.36 -6.51 -6.49
C ASN A 186 -29.62 -6.57 -4.97
N LEU A 187 -29.84 -5.44 -4.33
CA LEU A 187 -30.18 -5.37 -2.90
C LEU A 187 -31.35 -6.31 -2.53
N ALA A 188 -32.15 -6.72 -3.51
CA ALA A 188 -33.24 -7.68 -3.36
C ALA A 188 -32.79 -9.15 -3.18
N ASP A 189 -31.55 -9.48 -3.57
CA ASP A 189 -31.03 -10.87 -3.46
C ASP A 189 -30.19 -11.11 -2.18
N GLN A 190 -30.05 -10.11 -1.33
CA GLN A 190 -29.29 -10.21 -0.07
C GLN A 190 -30.14 -10.59 1.15
N ASP A 191 -31.44 -10.86 0.97
CA ASP A 191 -32.37 -11.29 2.02
C ASP A 191 -32.43 -12.82 2.20
N THR A 192 -31.40 -13.58 1.78
CA THR A 192 -31.32 -15.04 2.04
C THR A 192 -30.09 -15.42 2.83
#